data_8c15322edc0dce05c3587ad72ce6cd4e
#
_entry.id   8c15322edc0dce05c3587ad72ce6cd4e
#
_cell.length_a   1.000
_cell.length_b   1.000
_cell.length_c   1.000
_cell.angle_alpha   90.00
_cell.angle_beta   90.00
_cell.angle_gamma   90.00
#
_symmetry.space_group_name_H-M   'P 1'
#
loop_
_entity.id
_entity.type
_entity.pdbx_description
1 polymer ?
#
loop_
_entity_poly.entity_id
_entity_poly.type
_entity_poly.pdbx_seq_one_letter_code
_entity_poly.pdbx_strand_id
1 'polypeptide(L)'
;MQIAICDDIQKDLETIRSALDTYAKAHPELHFDIDEYSAAIDVLNAVEKGKIYDIALLDICMPEVLGTDVAEEMLSKSPDMSIIFLTASDEYAVTAFALNATHYLLKPFSQEQFNEALDRAVKKREDQDFLSLACVDGIYRVCVSEIVSIESQNHYLRLNLSSGEILKLRMKLSQMFTELCEYSGFIKVGASYVVNLAFVSKISGNTLEMLNGVTISIPRRSGKEVQKTYMDFCLEEALK
;
A
#
# COMPACT_ATOMS: atom_id res chain seq x y z
N MET A 1 13.57 3.69 4.53
CA MET A 1 12.41 2.78 4.51
C MET A 1 12.07 2.38 5.93
N GLN A 2 10.79 2.42 6.28
CA GLN A 2 10.29 2.00 7.60
C GLN A 2 10.01 0.50 7.57
N ILE A 3 10.63 -0.24 8.49
CA ILE A 3 10.47 -1.71 8.57
C ILE A 3 9.88 -2.08 9.92
N ALA A 4 8.82 -2.90 9.91
CA ALA A 4 8.33 -3.58 11.10
C ALA A 4 8.87 -5.02 11.12
N ILE A 5 9.36 -5.47 12.26
CA ILE A 5 9.66 -6.88 12.53
C ILE A 5 8.74 -7.32 13.68
N CYS A 6 8.00 -8.41 13.48
CA CYS A 6 7.13 -8.96 14.53
C CYS A 6 7.30 -10.47 14.64
N ASP A 7 7.73 -10.92 15.83
CA ASP A 7 7.97 -12.33 16.16
C ASP A 7 7.91 -12.48 17.67
N ASP A 8 7.20 -13.45 18.21
CA ASP A 8 7.07 -13.68 19.66
C ASP A 8 8.28 -14.38 20.28
N ILE A 9 9.17 -14.92 19.44
CA ILE A 9 10.39 -15.59 19.88
C ILE A 9 11.58 -14.62 19.80
N GLN A 10 12.09 -14.18 20.95
CA GLN A 10 13.20 -13.21 21.03
C GLN A 10 14.42 -13.61 20.21
N LYS A 11 14.76 -14.90 20.17
CA LYS A 11 15.89 -15.41 19.38
C LYS A 11 15.66 -15.24 17.88
N ASP A 12 14.44 -15.35 17.43
CA ASP A 12 14.08 -15.18 16.01
C ASP A 12 14.13 -13.70 15.63
N LEU A 13 13.63 -12.79 16.51
CA LEU A 13 13.84 -11.34 16.36
C LEU A 13 15.31 -10.99 16.18
N GLU A 14 16.19 -11.51 17.06
CA GLU A 14 17.63 -11.29 16.97
C GLU A 14 18.24 -11.82 15.66
N THR A 15 17.75 -12.99 15.21
CA THR A 15 18.18 -13.60 13.93
C THR A 15 17.78 -12.75 12.74
N ILE A 16 16.51 -12.32 12.69
CA ILE A 16 15.97 -11.45 11.64
C ILE A 16 16.71 -10.11 11.63
N ARG A 17 16.89 -9.52 12.81
CA ARG A 17 17.64 -8.27 12.96
C ARG A 17 19.06 -8.38 12.44
N SER A 18 19.78 -9.43 12.81
CA SER A 18 21.17 -9.69 12.36
C SER A 18 21.25 -9.88 10.84
N ALA A 19 20.26 -10.59 10.24
CA ALA A 19 20.18 -10.78 8.81
C ALA A 19 19.93 -9.44 8.08
N LEU A 20 19.03 -8.59 8.63
CA LEU A 20 18.74 -7.27 8.10
C LEU A 20 19.95 -6.31 8.23
N ASP A 21 20.66 -6.33 9.34
CA ASP A 21 21.89 -5.55 9.53
C ASP A 21 23.00 -5.97 8.54
N THR A 22 23.06 -7.26 8.21
CA THR A 22 23.99 -7.79 7.20
C THR A 22 23.62 -7.30 5.81
N TYR A 23 22.33 -7.33 5.46
CA TYR A 23 21.80 -6.80 4.22
C TYR A 23 22.06 -5.28 4.10
N ALA A 24 21.79 -4.50 5.15
CA ALA A 24 22.01 -3.06 5.18
C ALA A 24 23.49 -2.68 4.97
N LYS A 25 24.42 -3.48 5.49
CA LYS A 25 25.87 -3.26 5.25
C LYS A 25 26.28 -3.50 3.81
N ALA A 26 25.60 -4.41 3.10
CA ALA A 26 25.84 -4.67 1.68
C ALA A 26 25.20 -3.60 0.78
N HIS A 27 24.20 -2.88 1.29
CA HIS A 27 23.42 -1.84 0.57
C HIS A 27 23.48 -0.49 1.31
N PRO A 28 24.63 0.18 1.37
CA PRO A 28 24.81 1.42 2.13
C PRO A 28 24.00 2.62 1.60
N GLU A 29 23.47 2.53 0.38
CA GLU A 29 22.54 3.50 -0.21
C GLU A 29 21.13 3.41 0.40
N LEU A 30 20.76 2.29 1.00
CA LEU A 30 19.46 2.08 1.64
C LEU A 30 19.52 2.44 3.12
N HIS A 31 18.53 3.21 3.56
CA HIS A 31 18.39 3.59 4.97
C HIS A 31 17.14 2.93 5.52
N PHE A 32 17.33 2.07 6.53
CA PHE A 32 16.25 1.36 7.23
C PHE A 32 16.04 1.95 8.62
N ASP A 33 14.80 2.28 8.92
CA ASP A 33 14.33 2.64 10.25
C ASP A 33 13.44 1.48 10.73
N ILE A 34 13.85 0.81 11.81
CA ILE A 34 13.37 -0.52 12.16
C ILE A 34 12.69 -0.47 13.52
N ASP A 35 11.42 -0.87 13.55
CA ASP A 35 10.69 -1.14 14.78
C ASP A 35 10.54 -2.65 14.98
N GLU A 36 10.83 -3.11 16.20
CA GLU A 36 10.72 -4.52 16.60
C GLU A 36 9.58 -4.71 17.58
N TYR A 37 8.79 -5.76 17.36
CA TYR A 37 7.63 -6.12 18.16
C TYR A 37 7.69 -7.59 18.55
N SER A 38 7.51 -7.86 19.84
CA SER A 38 7.41 -9.23 20.38
C SER A 38 5.98 -9.72 20.52
N ALA A 39 5.00 -8.93 20.13
CA ALA A 39 3.59 -9.29 20.13
C ALA A 39 2.82 -8.63 18.98
N ALA A 40 1.90 -9.37 18.38
CA ALA A 40 1.03 -8.91 17.31
C ALA A 40 0.25 -7.64 17.67
N ILE A 41 -0.24 -7.56 18.90
CA ILE A 41 -1.04 -6.42 19.36
C ILE A 41 -0.25 -5.11 19.38
N ASP A 42 1.08 -5.16 19.60
CA ASP A 42 1.89 -3.96 19.67
C ASP A 42 2.11 -3.33 18.28
N VAL A 43 2.33 -4.14 17.24
CA VAL A 43 2.42 -3.64 15.88
C VAL A 43 1.07 -3.11 15.40
N LEU A 44 -0.06 -3.78 15.72
CA LEU A 44 -1.41 -3.30 15.40
C LEU A 44 -1.69 -1.96 16.08
N ASN A 45 -1.36 -1.81 17.36
CA ASN A 45 -1.48 -0.54 18.07
C ASN A 45 -0.63 0.59 17.46
N ALA A 46 0.56 0.27 16.94
CA ALA A 46 1.39 1.25 16.26
C ALA A 46 0.74 1.72 14.94
N VAL A 47 0.19 0.80 14.16
CA VAL A 47 -0.53 1.10 12.92
C VAL A 47 -1.81 1.91 13.19
N GLU A 48 -2.58 1.57 14.20
CA GLU A 48 -3.76 2.36 14.62
C GLU A 48 -3.40 3.80 15.02
N LYS A 49 -2.22 4.00 15.62
CA LYS A 49 -1.69 5.34 15.95
C LYS A 49 -1.12 6.10 14.75
N GLY A 50 -1.24 5.54 13.55
CA GLY A 50 -0.81 6.17 12.29
C GLY A 50 0.63 5.85 11.89
N LYS A 51 1.30 4.86 12.51
CA LYS A 51 2.60 4.40 12.03
C LYS A 51 2.42 3.67 10.68
N ILE A 52 3.22 4.05 9.71
CA ILE A 52 3.21 3.47 8.34
C ILE A 52 4.54 2.75 8.11
N TYR A 53 4.48 1.58 7.52
CA TYR A 53 5.65 0.76 7.19
C TYR A 53 5.73 0.54 5.68
N ASP A 54 6.96 0.47 5.18
CA ASP A 54 7.24 0.10 3.78
C ASP A 54 7.35 -1.42 3.63
N ILE A 55 7.91 -2.08 4.64
CA ILE A 55 8.14 -3.53 4.68
C ILE A 55 7.73 -4.05 6.05
N ALA A 56 7.02 -5.17 6.09
CA ALA A 56 6.75 -5.91 7.32
C ALA A 56 7.32 -7.34 7.22
N LEU A 57 8.14 -7.69 8.20
CA LEU A 57 8.72 -9.00 8.42
C LEU A 57 7.95 -9.65 9.57
N LEU A 58 7.06 -10.60 9.27
CA LEU A 58 6.09 -11.13 10.22
C LEU A 58 6.25 -12.63 10.41
N ASP A 59 6.35 -13.09 11.67
CA ASP A 59 6.02 -14.48 11.95
C ASP A 59 4.50 -14.71 11.84
N ILE A 60 4.09 -15.90 11.43
CA ILE A 60 2.68 -16.25 11.31
C ILE A 60 2.17 -16.87 12.61
N CYS A 61 2.98 -17.74 13.22
CA CYS A 61 2.56 -18.59 14.33
C CYS A 61 2.75 -17.91 15.68
N MET A 62 2.23 -16.70 15.85
CA MET A 62 2.27 -15.97 17.13
C MET A 62 1.07 -16.29 18.02
N PRO A 63 1.21 -16.18 19.36
CA PRO A 63 0.08 -16.31 20.28
C PRO A 63 -1.03 -15.29 20.02
N GLU A 64 -2.28 -15.69 20.26
CA GLU A 64 -3.50 -14.86 20.21
C GLU A 64 -3.93 -14.40 18.82
N VAL A 65 -3.01 -13.94 17.96
CA VAL A 65 -3.32 -13.40 16.62
C VAL A 65 -2.34 -13.96 15.61
N LEU A 66 -2.85 -14.50 14.49
CA LEU A 66 -2.01 -14.97 13.40
C LEU A 66 -1.34 -13.81 12.67
N GLY A 67 -0.09 -13.98 12.25
CA GLY A 67 0.63 -12.99 11.46
C GLY A 67 -0.07 -12.67 10.13
N THR A 68 -0.88 -13.58 9.60
CA THR A 68 -1.73 -13.33 8.41
C THR A 68 -2.82 -12.30 8.69
N ASP A 69 -3.43 -12.34 9.88
CA ASP A 69 -4.47 -11.37 10.28
C ASP A 69 -3.84 -10.00 10.56
N VAL A 70 -2.63 -9.99 11.15
CA VAL A 70 -1.82 -8.77 11.29
C VAL A 70 -1.52 -8.15 9.93
N ALA A 71 -1.08 -8.97 8.96
CA ALA A 71 -0.77 -8.53 7.61
C ALA A 71 -1.99 -7.93 6.91
N GLU A 72 -3.17 -8.55 7.04
CA GLU A 72 -4.43 -8.06 6.47
C GLU A 72 -4.79 -6.67 7.01
N GLU A 73 -4.71 -6.48 8.33
CA GLU A 73 -4.98 -5.19 8.96
C GLU A 73 -3.96 -4.12 8.52
N MET A 74 -2.67 -4.48 8.49
CA MET A 74 -1.61 -3.56 8.03
C MET A 74 -1.82 -3.17 6.56
N LEU A 75 -2.15 -4.12 5.68
CA LEU A 75 -2.44 -3.86 4.26
C LEU A 75 -3.70 -3.03 4.06
N SER A 76 -4.70 -3.13 4.95
CA SER A 76 -5.89 -2.27 4.90
C SER A 76 -5.55 -0.78 5.05
N LYS A 77 -4.48 -0.45 5.77
CA LYS A 77 -3.98 0.92 6.00
C LYS A 77 -2.91 1.32 4.98
N SER A 78 -2.11 0.36 4.51
CA SER A 78 -0.99 0.58 3.58
C SER A 78 -0.98 -0.52 2.51
N PRO A 79 -1.83 -0.44 1.47
CA PRO A 79 -1.99 -1.50 0.47
C PRO A 79 -0.71 -1.85 -0.31
N ASP A 80 0.21 -0.89 -0.42
CA ASP A 80 1.46 -1.02 -1.17
C ASP A 80 2.62 -1.55 -0.35
N MET A 81 2.42 -1.78 0.95
CA MET A 81 3.43 -2.34 1.83
C MET A 81 3.85 -3.73 1.35
N SER A 82 5.13 -4.03 1.46
CA SER A 82 5.67 -5.36 1.19
C SER A 82 5.59 -6.23 2.44
N ILE A 83 4.89 -7.37 2.35
CA ILE A 83 4.86 -8.37 3.42
C ILE A 83 5.83 -9.50 3.10
N ILE A 84 6.70 -9.83 4.04
CA ILE A 84 7.53 -11.03 4.04
C ILE A 84 7.17 -11.83 5.28
N PHE A 85 6.64 -13.03 5.09
CA PHE A 85 6.42 -13.96 6.20
C PHE A 85 7.67 -14.78 6.46
N LEU A 86 8.04 -14.91 7.75
CA LEU A 86 9.13 -15.74 8.24
C LEU A 86 8.58 -16.67 9.32
N THR A 87 8.32 -17.92 8.99
CA THR A 87 7.59 -18.83 9.87
C THR A 87 8.16 -20.26 9.85
N ALA A 88 7.90 -21.02 10.90
CA ALA A 88 8.27 -22.43 10.97
C ALA A 88 7.26 -23.37 10.27
N SER A 89 6.05 -22.89 9.90
CA SER A 89 4.99 -23.66 9.26
C SER A 89 4.90 -23.34 7.77
N ASP A 90 4.57 -24.33 6.94
CA ASP A 90 4.25 -24.17 5.52
C ASP A 90 2.74 -24.15 5.23
N GLU A 91 1.92 -24.38 6.24
CA GLU A 91 0.46 -24.49 6.11
C GLU A 91 -0.22 -23.20 5.64
N TYR A 92 0.39 -22.05 5.90
CA TYR A 92 -0.19 -20.73 5.60
C TYR A 92 0.24 -20.15 4.24
N ALA A 93 0.99 -20.90 3.43
CA ALA A 93 1.51 -20.41 2.15
C ALA A 93 0.38 -19.97 1.18
N VAL A 94 -0.76 -20.66 1.18
CA VAL A 94 -1.91 -20.31 0.34
C VAL A 94 -2.55 -18.98 0.82
N THR A 95 -2.67 -18.80 2.13
CA THR A 95 -3.19 -17.55 2.72
C THR A 95 -2.25 -16.38 2.45
N ALA A 96 -0.94 -16.59 2.60
CA ALA A 96 0.08 -15.58 2.28
C ALA A 96 0.02 -15.16 0.79
N PHE A 97 -0.20 -16.13 -0.10
CA PHE A 97 -0.39 -15.85 -1.53
C PHE A 97 -1.65 -15.04 -1.79
N ALA A 98 -2.76 -15.35 -1.13
CA ALA A 98 -4.02 -14.59 -1.26
C ALA A 98 -3.88 -13.13 -0.77
N LEU A 99 -2.97 -12.87 0.18
CA LEU A 99 -2.62 -11.54 0.67
C LEU A 99 -1.59 -10.82 -0.22
N ASN A 100 -1.20 -11.39 -1.36
CA ASN A 100 -0.13 -10.87 -2.23
C ASN A 100 1.19 -10.62 -1.46
N ALA A 101 1.52 -11.51 -0.50
CA ALA A 101 2.79 -11.42 0.20
C ALA A 101 3.96 -11.41 -0.80
N THR A 102 4.91 -10.50 -0.56
CA THR A 102 6.08 -10.34 -1.43
C THR A 102 6.98 -11.57 -1.39
N HIS A 103 7.09 -12.20 -0.21
CA HIS A 103 7.81 -13.45 -0.04
C HIS A 103 7.31 -14.26 1.17
N TYR A 104 7.68 -15.56 1.17
CA TYR A 104 7.41 -16.49 2.25
C TYR A 104 8.67 -17.29 2.54
N LEU A 105 9.24 -17.17 3.72
CA LEU A 105 10.45 -17.84 4.15
C LEU A 105 10.16 -18.83 5.28
N LEU A 106 10.60 -20.07 5.10
CA LEU A 106 10.56 -21.07 6.17
C LEU A 106 11.80 -20.92 7.06
N LYS A 107 11.58 -20.91 8.36
CA LYS A 107 12.64 -21.00 9.36
C LYS A 107 13.12 -22.47 9.50
N PRO A 108 14.45 -22.72 9.60
CA PRO A 108 15.55 -21.75 9.48
C PRO A 108 15.84 -21.36 8.03
N PHE A 109 16.13 -20.09 7.77
CA PHE A 109 16.46 -19.58 6.45
C PHE A 109 17.95 -19.20 6.35
N SER A 110 18.47 -19.18 5.13
CA SER A 110 19.85 -18.68 4.89
C SER A 110 19.85 -17.18 4.62
N GLN A 111 21.04 -16.56 4.75
CA GLN A 111 21.22 -15.14 4.43
C GLN A 111 20.86 -14.84 2.97
N GLU A 112 21.18 -15.76 2.04
CA GLU A 112 20.87 -15.61 0.62
C GLU A 112 19.36 -15.59 0.37
N GLN A 113 18.59 -16.48 1.00
CA GLN A 113 17.14 -16.50 0.90
C GLN A 113 16.51 -15.21 1.48
N PHE A 114 17.06 -14.74 2.61
CA PHE A 114 16.63 -13.49 3.22
C PHE A 114 16.91 -12.28 2.32
N ASN A 115 18.11 -12.24 1.72
CA ASN A 115 18.47 -11.19 0.77
C ASN A 115 17.53 -11.17 -0.44
N GLU A 116 17.24 -12.35 -1.04
CA GLU A 116 16.32 -12.45 -2.17
C GLU A 116 14.92 -11.91 -1.81
N ALA A 117 14.42 -12.20 -0.62
CA ALA A 117 13.14 -11.70 -0.15
C ALA A 117 13.15 -10.17 0.01
N LEU A 118 14.22 -9.63 0.59
CA LEU A 118 14.38 -8.17 0.75
C LEU A 118 14.58 -7.47 -0.59
N ASP A 119 15.38 -8.03 -1.50
CA ASP A 119 15.57 -7.45 -2.84
C ASP A 119 14.24 -7.27 -3.57
N ARG A 120 13.34 -8.25 -3.47
CA ARG A 120 11.99 -8.15 -4.04
C ARG A 120 11.16 -7.06 -3.37
N ALA A 121 11.22 -6.95 -2.04
CA ALA A 121 10.48 -5.94 -1.30
C ALA A 121 11.00 -4.52 -1.57
N VAL A 122 12.31 -4.34 -1.62
CA VAL A 122 12.97 -3.06 -1.95
C VAL A 122 12.65 -2.66 -3.38
N LYS A 123 12.80 -3.58 -4.34
CA LYS A 123 12.48 -3.32 -5.75
C LYS A 123 11.02 -2.93 -5.94
N LYS A 124 10.08 -3.64 -5.30
CA LYS A 124 8.66 -3.26 -5.33
C LYS A 124 8.45 -1.82 -4.85
N ARG A 125 9.22 -1.38 -3.84
CA ARG A 125 9.14 -0.01 -3.31
C ARG A 125 9.82 1.01 -4.23
N GLU A 126 10.94 0.65 -4.89
CA GLU A 126 11.63 1.51 -5.85
C GLU A 126 10.83 1.69 -7.14
N ASP A 127 10.11 0.65 -7.56
CA ASP A 127 9.22 0.68 -8.72
C ASP A 127 7.91 1.48 -8.45
N GLN A 128 7.68 1.95 -7.20
CA GLN A 128 6.55 2.82 -6.90
C GLN A 128 6.77 4.22 -7.46
N ASP A 129 5.77 4.70 -8.18
CA ASP A 129 5.75 6.05 -8.71
C ASP A 129 5.40 7.07 -7.62
N PHE A 130 6.21 8.12 -7.49
CA PHE A 130 5.96 9.20 -6.57
C PHE A 130 5.76 10.53 -7.28
N LEU A 131 4.81 11.31 -6.81
CA LEU A 131 4.62 12.70 -7.19
C LEU A 131 5.09 13.62 -6.08
N SER A 132 5.83 14.68 -6.44
CA SER A 132 6.17 15.77 -5.52
C SER A 132 5.13 16.87 -5.66
N LEU A 133 4.23 16.97 -4.68
CA LEU A 133 3.07 17.86 -4.73
C LEU A 133 3.26 19.09 -3.84
N ALA A 134 3.17 20.29 -4.43
CA ALA A 134 3.15 21.55 -3.69
C ALA A 134 1.74 21.76 -3.10
N CYS A 135 1.58 21.45 -1.83
CA CYS A 135 0.36 21.67 -1.07
C CYS A 135 0.34 23.06 -0.41
N VAL A 136 -0.81 23.41 0.18
CA VAL A 136 -0.99 24.72 0.84
C VAL A 136 -0.05 24.92 2.02
N ASP A 137 0.30 23.84 2.69
CA ASP A 137 1.05 23.77 3.95
C ASP A 137 2.47 23.20 3.80
N GLY A 138 2.86 22.78 2.59
CA GLY A 138 4.21 22.25 2.35
C GLY A 138 4.36 21.50 1.04
N ILE A 139 5.50 20.85 0.85
CA ILE A 139 5.77 19.96 -0.28
C ILE A 139 5.70 18.53 0.25
N TYR A 140 4.85 17.71 -0.38
CA TYR A 140 4.63 16.31 -0.03
C TYR A 140 5.14 15.40 -1.14
N ARG A 141 5.80 14.31 -0.77
CA ARG A 141 6.09 13.21 -1.67
C ARG A 141 5.01 12.15 -1.47
N VAL A 142 4.14 11.99 -2.48
CA VAL A 142 2.96 11.12 -2.43
C VAL A 142 3.17 9.96 -3.38
N CYS A 143 2.96 8.73 -2.91
CA CYS A 143 2.92 7.56 -3.77
C CYS A 143 1.65 7.59 -4.61
N VAL A 144 1.77 7.38 -5.92
CA VAL A 144 0.64 7.46 -6.86
C VAL A 144 -0.44 6.43 -6.52
N SER A 145 -0.03 5.22 -6.10
CA SER A 145 -0.94 4.15 -5.71
C SER A 145 -1.76 4.46 -4.45
N GLU A 146 -1.28 5.37 -3.58
CA GLU A 146 -2.02 5.83 -2.38
C GLU A 146 -3.11 6.84 -2.70
N ILE A 147 -3.13 7.40 -3.91
CA ILE A 147 -4.13 8.40 -4.30
C ILE A 147 -5.46 7.71 -4.59
N VAL A 148 -6.45 7.96 -3.74
CA VAL A 148 -7.83 7.41 -3.84
C VAL A 148 -8.67 8.24 -4.82
N SER A 149 -8.71 9.54 -4.61
CA SER A 149 -9.49 10.45 -5.44
C SER A 149 -9.04 11.90 -5.27
N ILE A 150 -9.34 12.71 -6.26
CA ILE A 150 -9.10 14.15 -6.24
C ILE A 150 -10.39 14.87 -6.56
N GLU A 151 -10.77 15.80 -5.71
CA GLU A 151 -11.96 16.62 -5.85
C GLU A 151 -11.58 18.09 -6.05
N SER A 152 -12.17 18.72 -7.06
CA SER A 152 -12.06 20.17 -7.25
C SER A 152 -13.10 20.90 -6.42
N GLN A 153 -12.66 21.66 -5.42
CA GLN A 153 -13.52 22.39 -4.50
C GLN A 153 -12.97 23.79 -4.21
N ASN A 154 -13.77 24.83 -4.47
CA ASN A 154 -13.48 26.23 -4.06
C ASN A 154 -12.05 26.71 -4.35
N HIS A 155 -11.58 26.57 -5.59
CA HIS A 155 -10.24 26.96 -6.06
C HIS A 155 -9.07 26.10 -5.54
N TYR A 156 -9.34 25.00 -4.86
CA TYR A 156 -8.36 24.01 -4.41
C TYR A 156 -8.72 22.63 -4.95
N LEU A 157 -7.70 21.78 -5.06
CA LEU A 157 -7.91 20.35 -5.16
C LEU A 157 -7.77 19.74 -3.77
N ARG A 158 -8.70 18.86 -3.44
CA ARG A 158 -8.60 17.95 -2.30
C ARG A 158 -8.16 16.61 -2.81
N LEU A 159 -6.95 16.20 -2.47
CA LEU A 159 -6.40 14.92 -2.79
C LEU A 159 -6.58 14.02 -1.57
N ASN A 160 -7.36 12.95 -1.72
CA ASN A 160 -7.68 12.00 -0.67
C ASN A 160 -6.74 10.79 -0.81
N LEU A 161 -6.01 10.47 0.25
CA LEU A 161 -5.10 9.33 0.32
C LEU A 161 -5.76 8.11 0.99
N SER A 162 -5.24 6.93 0.72
CA SER A 162 -5.68 5.67 1.32
C SER A 162 -5.52 5.66 2.85
N SER A 163 -4.54 6.38 3.38
CA SER A 163 -4.35 6.61 4.81
C SER A 163 -5.50 7.40 5.48
N GLY A 164 -6.41 8.00 4.69
CA GLY A 164 -7.42 8.95 5.16
C GLY A 164 -6.93 10.40 5.26
N GLU A 165 -5.65 10.66 5.01
CA GLU A 165 -5.11 12.01 4.93
C GLU A 165 -5.67 12.75 3.72
N ILE A 166 -5.86 14.08 3.87
CA ILE A 166 -6.38 14.94 2.80
C ILE A 166 -5.40 16.09 2.57
N LEU A 167 -4.77 16.10 1.41
CA LEU A 167 -3.89 17.17 0.99
C LEU A 167 -4.66 18.21 0.17
N LYS A 168 -4.27 19.49 0.32
CA LYS A 168 -4.88 20.62 -0.41
C LYS A 168 -3.86 21.24 -1.35
N LEU A 169 -4.19 21.29 -2.65
CA LEU A 169 -3.31 21.81 -3.68
C LEU A 169 -3.96 23.02 -4.38
N ARG A 170 -3.15 24.00 -4.76
CA ARG A 170 -3.55 25.13 -5.59
C ARG A 170 -3.18 24.90 -7.04
N MET A 171 -3.93 24.04 -7.72
CA MET A 171 -3.74 23.77 -9.14
C MET A 171 -5.07 23.41 -9.80
N LYS A 172 -5.10 23.35 -11.13
CA LYS A 172 -6.29 22.92 -11.88
C LYS A 172 -6.39 21.39 -11.90
N LEU A 173 -7.61 20.87 -11.81
CA LEU A 173 -7.86 19.43 -11.91
C LEU A 173 -7.33 18.83 -13.24
N SER A 174 -7.40 19.62 -14.33
CA SER A 174 -6.88 19.18 -15.62
C SER A 174 -5.36 19.02 -15.64
N GLN A 175 -4.62 19.85 -14.93
CA GLN A 175 -3.16 19.71 -14.80
C GLN A 175 -2.81 18.46 -14.00
N MET A 176 -3.44 18.27 -12.84
CA MET A 176 -3.24 17.08 -12.03
C MET A 176 -3.61 15.79 -12.78
N PHE A 177 -4.70 15.82 -13.55
CA PHE A 177 -5.08 14.66 -14.38
C PHE A 177 -4.04 14.37 -15.47
N THR A 178 -3.41 15.38 -16.07
CA THR A 178 -2.34 15.18 -17.05
C THR A 178 -1.13 14.47 -16.45
N GLU A 179 -0.79 14.76 -15.20
CA GLU A 179 0.27 14.06 -14.47
C GLU A 179 -0.13 12.61 -14.12
N LEU A 180 -1.39 12.40 -13.76
CA LEU A 180 -1.88 11.08 -13.34
C LEU A 180 -2.30 10.16 -14.50
N CYS A 181 -2.60 10.68 -15.69
CA CYS A 181 -3.03 9.86 -16.82
C CYS A 181 -1.90 8.99 -17.43
N GLU A 182 -0.64 9.23 -17.05
CA GLU A 182 0.49 8.36 -17.37
C GLU A 182 0.47 7.06 -16.57
N TYR A 183 -0.28 7.03 -15.46
CA TYR A 183 -0.46 5.87 -14.58
C TYR A 183 -1.80 5.19 -14.87
N SER A 184 -1.81 3.85 -14.85
CA SER A 184 -3.04 3.09 -15.06
C SER A 184 -4.06 3.31 -13.93
N GLY A 185 -5.33 3.25 -14.26
CA GLY A 185 -6.42 3.28 -13.28
C GLY A 185 -6.98 4.67 -12.94
N PHE A 186 -6.38 5.78 -13.36
CA PHE A 186 -6.94 7.09 -13.09
C PHE A 186 -7.91 7.54 -14.18
N ILE A 187 -9.12 7.90 -13.78
CA ILE A 187 -10.13 8.44 -14.70
C ILE A 187 -10.71 9.76 -14.22
N LYS A 188 -11.14 10.58 -15.17
CA LYS A 188 -11.88 11.80 -14.91
C LYS A 188 -13.37 11.53 -14.81
N VAL A 189 -14.01 11.91 -13.70
CA VAL A 189 -15.46 11.79 -13.51
C VAL A 189 -16.09 13.19 -13.50
N GLY A 190 -16.66 13.56 -14.60
CA GLY A 190 -17.19 14.92 -14.81
C GLY A 190 -16.11 16.01 -14.81
N ALA A 191 -16.46 17.19 -14.34
CA ALA A 191 -15.57 18.34 -14.29
C ALA A 191 -14.82 18.47 -12.94
N SER A 192 -15.25 17.73 -11.92
CA SER A 192 -14.87 17.98 -10.53
C SER A 192 -14.07 16.86 -9.89
N TYR A 193 -13.99 15.67 -10.49
CA TYR A 193 -13.31 14.53 -9.88
C TYR A 193 -12.31 13.87 -10.82
N VAL A 194 -11.20 13.40 -10.24
CA VAL A 194 -10.34 12.34 -10.75
C VAL A 194 -10.40 11.20 -9.72
N VAL A 195 -10.57 9.98 -10.20
CA VAL A 195 -10.75 8.79 -9.35
C VAL A 195 -9.77 7.72 -9.75
N ASN A 196 -9.17 7.07 -8.76
CA ASN A 196 -8.39 5.87 -8.96
C ASN A 196 -9.34 4.65 -8.92
N LEU A 197 -9.40 3.89 -10.00
CA LEU A 197 -10.28 2.74 -10.18
C LEU A 197 -9.98 1.58 -9.22
N ALA A 198 -8.74 1.48 -8.74
CA ALA A 198 -8.35 0.49 -7.74
C ALA A 198 -9.14 0.65 -6.41
N PHE A 199 -9.62 1.86 -6.12
CA PHE A 199 -10.42 2.15 -4.92
C PHE A 199 -11.93 2.22 -5.18
N VAL A 200 -12.40 1.77 -6.34
CA VAL A 200 -13.82 1.71 -6.65
C VAL A 200 -14.39 0.37 -6.23
N SER A 201 -15.36 0.38 -5.32
CA SER A 201 -16.06 -0.83 -4.89
C SER A 201 -17.17 -1.25 -5.87
N LYS A 202 -17.86 -0.24 -6.47
CA LYS A 202 -19.03 -0.50 -7.30
C LYS A 202 -19.38 0.68 -8.19
N ILE A 203 -19.86 0.38 -9.39
CA ILE A 203 -20.56 1.36 -10.23
C ILE A 203 -22.00 0.87 -10.46
N SER A 204 -22.97 1.71 -10.12
CA SER A 204 -24.41 1.42 -10.30
C SER A 204 -25.13 2.61 -10.91
N GLY A 205 -25.66 2.45 -12.11
CA GLY A 205 -26.29 3.53 -12.85
C GLY A 205 -25.34 4.71 -13.10
N ASN A 206 -25.67 5.87 -12.54
CA ASN A 206 -24.86 7.09 -12.62
C ASN A 206 -24.12 7.37 -11.30
N THR A 207 -23.81 6.35 -10.53
CA THR A 207 -23.18 6.48 -9.22
C THR A 207 -21.97 5.57 -9.16
N LEU A 208 -20.85 6.11 -8.69
CA LEU A 208 -19.60 5.42 -8.38
C LEU A 208 -19.43 5.42 -6.86
N GLU A 209 -19.22 4.26 -6.28
CA GLU A 209 -19.04 4.04 -4.85
C GLU A 209 -17.59 3.63 -4.60
N MET A 210 -16.91 4.35 -3.73
CA MET A 210 -15.52 4.11 -3.35
C MET A 210 -15.47 3.10 -2.20
N LEU A 211 -14.34 2.40 -2.03
CA LEU A 211 -14.10 1.46 -0.92
C LEU A 211 -14.25 2.11 0.46
N ASN A 212 -13.97 3.41 0.59
CA ASN A 212 -14.15 4.18 1.82
C ASN A 212 -15.59 4.69 2.04
N GLY A 213 -16.57 4.21 1.23
CA GLY A 213 -17.98 4.57 1.33
C GLY A 213 -18.37 5.91 0.69
N VAL A 214 -17.41 6.66 0.15
CA VAL A 214 -17.71 7.91 -0.56
C VAL A 214 -18.40 7.60 -1.88
N THR A 215 -19.47 8.36 -2.17
CA THR A 215 -20.26 8.19 -3.38
C THR A 215 -20.09 9.39 -4.32
N ILE A 216 -19.73 9.15 -5.57
CA ILE A 216 -19.50 10.16 -6.60
C ILE A 216 -20.53 10.01 -7.70
N SER A 217 -21.24 11.12 -8.02
CA SER A 217 -22.19 11.14 -9.12
C SER A 217 -21.48 11.21 -10.46
N ILE A 218 -21.79 10.29 -11.36
CA ILE A 218 -21.29 10.26 -12.74
C ILE A 218 -22.24 11.06 -13.63
N PRO A 219 -21.76 12.07 -14.37
CA PRO A 219 -22.60 12.78 -15.31
C PRO A 219 -23.20 11.83 -16.38
N ARG A 220 -24.48 12.00 -16.71
CA ARG A 220 -25.18 11.11 -17.66
C ARG A 220 -24.45 10.93 -18.99
N ARG A 221 -23.72 11.96 -19.44
CA ARG A 221 -22.98 11.93 -20.72
C ARG A 221 -21.76 11.01 -20.70
N SER A 222 -21.14 10.83 -19.54
CA SER A 222 -19.91 10.01 -19.36
C SER A 222 -20.18 8.64 -18.72
N GLY A 223 -21.44 8.33 -18.34
CA GLY A 223 -21.77 7.11 -17.60
C GLY A 223 -21.34 5.82 -18.29
N LYS A 224 -21.61 5.70 -19.60
CA LYS A 224 -21.23 4.51 -20.38
C LYS A 224 -19.71 4.35 -20.52
N GLU A 225 -19.00 5.46 -20.70
CA GLU A 225 -17.55 5.50 -20.83
C GLU A 225 -16.89 5.07 -19.51
N VAL A 226 -17.30 5.68 -18.40
CA VAL A 226 -16.79 5.34 -17.05
C VAL A 226 -17.04 3.87 -16.72
N GLN A 227 -18.24 3.34 -17.02
CA GLN A 227 -18.55 1.92 -16.78
C GLN A 227 -17.67 0.99 -17.62
N LYS A 228 -17.46 1.34 -18.90
CA LYS A 228 -16.61 0.55 -19.78
C LYS A 228 -15.16 0.55 -19.28
N THR A 229 -14.62 1.72 -18.99
CA THR A 229 -13.22 1.85 -18.49
C THR A 229 -13.02 1.08 -17.19
N TYR A 230 -14.00 1.11 -16.28
CA TYR A 230 -13.94 0.31 -15.04
C TYR A 230 -13.94 -1.20 -15.32
N MET A 231 -14.78 -1.65 -16.25
CA MET A 231 -14.83 -3.07 -16.64
C MET A 231 -13.52 -3.52 -17.28
N ASP A 232 -12.97 -2.71 -18.18
CA ASP A 232 -11.69 -2.97 -18.83
C ASP A 232 -10.57 -3.05 -17.78
N PHE A 233 -10.52 -2.13 -16.81
CA PHE A 233 -9.59 -2.13 -15.70
C PHE A 233 -9.70 -3.41 -14.84
N CYS A 234 -10.91 -3.83 -14.44
CA CYS A 234 -11.10 -5.05 -13.66
C CYS A 234 -10.65 -6.31 -14.43
N LEU A 235 -10.80 -6.35 -15.76
CA LEU A 235 -10.33 -7.45 -16.58
C LEU A 235 -8.80 -7.50 -16.66
N GLU A 236 -8.14 -6.34 -16.78
CA GLU A 236 -6.68 -6.24 -16.77
C GLU A 236 -6.08 -6.68 -15.43
N GLU A 237 -6.70 -6.28 -14.30
CA GLU A 237 -6.26 -6.70 -12.97
C GLU A 237 -6.44 -8.22 -12.73
N ALA A 238 -7.48 -8.83 -13.30
CA ALA A 238 -7.73 -10.27 -13.19
C ALA A 238 -6.73 -11.13 -14.02
N LEU A 239 -5.97 -10.51 -14.94
CA LEU A 239 -4.99 -11.19 -15.80
C LEU A 239 -3.54 -11.03 -15.31
N LYS A 240 -3.30 -10.23 -14.27
CA LYS A 240 -1.98 -10.06 -13.60
C LYS A 240 -1.79 -11.07 -12.49
#